data_09f2714f7ac1e258a267fa9ab3911d9a
#
_entry.id   09f2714f7ac1e258a267fa9ab3911d9a
#
_cell.length_a   1.000
_cell.length_b   1.000
_cell.length_c   1.000
_cell.angle_alpha   90.00
_cell.angle_beta   90.00
_cell.angle_gamma   90.00
#
_symmetry.space_group_name_H-M   'P 1'
#
loop_
_entity.id
_entity.type
_entity.pdbx_description
1 polymer ?
#
loop_
_entity_poly.entity_id
_entity_poly.type
_entity_poly.pdbx_seq_one_letter_code
_entity_poly.pdbx_strand_id
1 'polypeptide(L)'
;MNAINNYSLPVPKNELQRIDRISSPAHVGKLRNAIDFIVAENTPVLAAANGVVTFVKDDSHIGGPSIEYWHSSNFIVIQHPNGEYSRYDHLAHRSAAVRIGQQIKRGQVIARVGMTGFTYLPHLHFHVFILTGNNIWTDFDTLSVTEFLS
;
A
#
# COMPACT_ATOMS: atom_id res chain seq x y z
N MET A 1 -12.56 12.16 -4.94
CA MET A 1 -12.19 11.99 -6.35
C MET A 1 -11.87 10.52 -6.61
N ASN A 2 -12.31 10.00 -7.73
CA ASN A 2 -12.06 8.60 -8.07
C ASN A 2 -10.76 8.44 -8.84
N ALA A 3 -10.11 7.28 -8.68
CA ALA A 3 -8.97 6.92 -9.51
C ALA A 3 -9.40 6.79 -10.97
N ILE A 4 -8.52 7.19 -11.89
CA ILE A 4 -8.74 7.06 -13.35
C ILE A 4 -8.30 5.68 -13.82
N ASN A 5 -7.17 5.18 -13.33
CA ASN A 5 -6.66 3.86 -13.70
C ASN A 5 -7.48 2.75 -13.04
N ASN A 6 -7.45 1.58 -13.64
CA ASN A 6 -8.02 0.37 -13.05
C ASN A 6 -6.95 -0.35 -12.23
N TYR A 7 -7.33 -0.82 -11.05
CA TYR A 7 -6.42 -1.53 -10.15
C TYR A 7 -6.95 -2.92 -9.85
N SER A 8 -6.05 -3.89 -9.76
CA SER A 8 -6.38 -5.25 -9.32
C SER A 8 -6.09 -5.40 -7.83
N LEU A 9 -6.61 -6.45 -7.23
CA LEU A 9 -6.34 -6.75 -5.81
C LEU A 9 -4.83 -6.81 -5.57
N PRO A 10 -4.32 -6.11 -4.55
CA PRO A 10 -2.89 -6.13 -4.24
C PRO A 10 -2.45 -7.33 -3.40
N VAL A 11 -3.34 -8.29 -3.20
CA VAL A 11 -3.06 -9.57 -2.52
C VAL A 11 -3.78 -10.68 -3.29
N PRO A 12 -3.34 -11.95 -3.15
CA PRO A 12 -4.05 -13.07 -3.77
C PRO A 12 -5.49 -13.16 -3.25
N LYS A 13 -6.44 -13.28 -4.16
CA LYS A 13 -7.86 -13.29 -3.81
C LYS A 13 -8.20 -14.44 -2.85
N ASN A 14 -7.59 -15.61 -3.04
CA ASN A 14 -7.85 -16.78 -2.20
C ASN A 14 -7.28 -16.67 -0.79
N GLU A 15 -6.43 -15.70 -0.52
CA GLU A 15 -5.86 -15.46 0.81
C GLU A 15 -6.53 -14.29 1.53
N LEU A 16 -7.39 -13.56 0.84
CA LEU A 16 -8.08 -12.40 1.38
C LEU A 16 -9.20 -12.84 2.33
N GLN A 17 -9.13 -12.36 3.58
CA GLN A 17 -10.14 -12.65 4.61
C GLN A 17 -11.30 -11.63 4.54
N ARG A 18 -10.97 -10.35 4.44
CA ARG A 18 -11.94 -9.27 4.26
C ARG A 18 -11.26 -7.98 3.82
N ILE A 19 -12.04 -7.05 3.32
CA ILE A 19 -11.61 -5.70 2.95
C ILE A 19 -12.23 -4.72 3.94
N ASP A 20 -11.40 -3.85 4.53
CA ASP A 20 -11.85 -2.85 5.48
C ASP A 20 -11.49 -1.46 4.98
N ARG A 21 -12.51 -0.60 4.82
CA ARG A 21 -12.33 0.76 4.30
C ARG A 21 -12.48 1.83 5.38
N ILE A 22 -13.07 1.52 6.52
CA ILE A 22 -13.51 2.54 7.48
C ILE A 22 -13.13 2.29 8.94
N SER A 23 -12.80 1.06 9.33
CA SER A 23 -12.59 0.73 10.74
C SER A 23 -11.26 1.23 11.30
N SER A 24 -10.25 1.43 10.44
CA SER A 24 -8.93 1.85 10.90
C SER A 24 -8.94 3.32 11.33
N PRO A 25 -8.37 3.65 12.50
CA PRO A 25 -8.22 5.05 12.90
C PRO A 25 -7.27 5.84 11.99
N ALA A 26 -6.48 5.16 11.15
CA ALA A 26 -5.59 5.81 10.19
C ALA A 26 -6.32 6.30 8.91
N HIS A 27 -7.55 5.83 8.65
CA HIS A 27 -8.30 6.17 7.41
C HIS A 27 -9.09 7.46 7.58
N VAL A 28 -8.39 8.55 7.92
CA VAL A 28 -8.97 9.88 8.10
C VAL A 28 -8.16 10.92 7.33
N GLY A 29 -8.75 12.07 7.06
CA GLY A 29 -8.09 13.17 6.36
C GLY A 29 -7.58 12.75 4.99
N LYS A 30 -6.30 12.93 4.74
CA LYS A 30 -5.67 12.54 3.48
C LYS A 30 -5.75 11.05 3.19
N LEU A 31 -5.84 10.21 4.23
CA LEU A 31 -5.92 8.75 4.10
C LEU A 31 -7.35 8.23 4.09
N ARG A 32 -8.34 9.09 3.93
CA ARG A 32 -9.77 8.68 3.98
C ARG A 32 -10.16 7.63 2.94
N ASN A 33 -9.42 7.55 1.83
CA ASN A 33 -9.67 6.57 0.77
C ASN A 33 -8.74 5.35 0.84
N ALA A 34 -7.98 5.21 1.92
CA ALA A 34 -7.13 4.04 2.13
C ALA A 34 -7.99 2.80 2.42
N ILE A 35 -7.43 1.65 2.08
CA ILE A 35 -8.11 0.36 2.18
C ILE A 35 -7.17 -0.62 2.88
N ASP A 36 -7.69 -1.34 3.87
CA ASP A 36 -6.98 -2.42 4.52
C ASP A 36 -7.46 -3.77 3.98
N PHE A 37 -6.53 -4.54 3.45
CA PHE A 37 -6.77 -5.92 3.01
C PHE A 37 -6.30 -6.85 4.13
N ILE A 38 -7.26 -7.49 4.80
CA ILE A 38 -6.96 -8.34 5.94
C ILE A 38 -6.54 -9.71 5.42
N VAL A 39 -5.30 -10.05 5.70
CA VAL A 39 -4.64 -11.28 5.23
C VAL A 39 -3.67 -11.75 6.30
N ALA A 40 -3.22 -13.00 6.21
CA ALA A 40 -2.21 -13.52 7.12
C ALA A 40 -0.85 -12.84 6.91
N GLU A 41 -0.05 -12.82 7.94
CA GLU A 41 1.34 -12.39 7.85
C GLU A 41 2.09 -13.25 6.83
N ASN A 42 3.02 -12.65 6.08
CA ASN A 42 3.78 -13.25 4.99
C ASN A 42 2.99 -13.51 3.69
N THR A 43 1.73 -13.12 3.61
CA THR A 43 0.99 -13.13 2.35
C THR A 43 1.73 -12.30 1.30
N PRO A 44 1.86 -12.79 0.04
CA PRO A 44 2.47 -11.98 -1.02
C PRO A 44 1.70 -10.69 -1.28
N VAL A 45 2.43 -9.61 -1.49
CA VAL A 45 1.89 -8.32 -1.94
C VAL A 45 2.11 -8.23 -3.44
N LEU A 46 1.04 -7.92 -4.17
CA LEU A 46 1.04 -7.86 -5.63
C LEU A 46 0.91 -6.42 -6.10
N ALA A 47 1.63 -6.06 -7.16
CA ALA A 47 1.45 -4.77 -7.81
C ALA A 47 0.02 -4.67 -8.35
N ALA A 48 -0.69 -3.62 -7.99
CA ALA A 48 -2.10 -3.45 -8.36
C ALA A 48 -2.29 -2.99 -9.81
N ALA A 49 -1.25 -2.50 -10.46
CA ALA A 49 -1.24 -2.10 -11.87
C ALA A 49 0.21 -2.01 -12.36
N ASN A 50 0.36 -1.93 -13.69
CA ASN A 50 1.68 -1.68 -14.30
C ASN A 50 2.22 -0.33 -13.84
N GLY A 51 3.53 -0.22 -13.68
CA GLY A 51 4.14 1.03 -13.29
C GLY A 51 5.64 0.92 -13.08
N VAL A 52 6.19 1.94 -12.41
CA VAL A 52 7.61 2.02 -12.07
C VAL A 52 7.74 2.25 -10.57
N VAL A 53 8.59 1.49 -9.91
CA VAL A 53 8.85 1.65 -8.48
C VAL A 53 9.57 2.97 -8.23
N THR A 54 9.00 3.84 -7.39
CA THR A 54 9.59 5.14 -7.06
C THR A 54 10.16 5.21 -5.65
N PHE A 55 9.73 4.32 -4.76
CA PHE A 55 10.27 4.28 -3.40
C PHE A 55 10.15 2.88 -2.80
N VAL A 56 11.16 2.50 -2.00
CA VAL A 56 11.21 1.22 -1.27
C VAL A 56 11.82 1.46 0.10
N LYS A 57 11.11 1.02 1.14
CA LYS A 57 11.64 0.95 2.51
C LYS A 57 11.25 -0.43 3.07
N ASP A 58 12.25 -1.24 3.45
CA ASP A 58 12.00 -2.55 4.05
C ASP A 58 12.97 -2.87 5.20
N ASP A 59 13.60 -1.84 5.76
CA ASP A 59 14.63 -2.01 6.78
C ASP A 59 14.08 -2.01 8.21
N SER A 60 12.79 -1.75 8.41
CA SER A 60 12.18 -1.78 9.74
C SER A 60 11.78 -3.20 10.14
N HIS A 61 11.94 -3.53 11.43
CA HIS A 61 11.47 -4.79 12.00
C HIS A 61 10.60 -4.54 13.24
N ILE A 62 10.10 -3.29 13.42
CA ILE A 62 9.29 -2.92 14.58
C ILE A 62 7.92 -2.43 14.16
N GLY A 63 6.94 -2.69 15.02
CA GLY A 63 5.57 -2.26 14.84
C GLY A 63 4.71 -2.67 16.01
N GLY A 64 3.49 -2.18 16.02
CA GLY A 64 2.54 -2.51 17.07
C GLY A 64 1.38 -1.53 17.14
N PRO A 65 0.48 -1.68 18.13
CA PRO A 65 -0.76 -0.92 18.21
C PRO A 65 -0.60 0.47 18.84
N SER A 66 0.59 1.04 18.81
CA SER A 66 0.85 2.39 19.35
C SER A 66 1.16 3.36 18.22
N ILE A 67 0.65 4.59 18.32
CA ILE A 67 0.90 5.66 17.34
C ILE A 67 2.40 5.98 17.21
N GLU A 68 3.21 5.65 18.19
CA GLU A 68 4.67 5.87 18.14
C GLU A 68 5.32 5.06 16.99
N TYR A 69 4.69 4.00 16.50
CA TYR A 69 5.20 3.20 15.39
C TYR A 69 4.82 3.75 14.02
N TRP A 70 4.16 4.90 13.95
CA TRP A 70 3.67 5.47 12.70
C TRP A 70 4.74 5.55 11.60
N HIS A 71 5.96 5.96 11.96
CA HIS A 71 7.06 6.11 11.00
C HIS A 71 7.91 4.84 10.83
N SER A 72 7.53 3.74 11.48
CA SER A 72 8.28 2.48 11.42
C SER A 72 7.75 1.51 10.35
N SER A 73 6.78 1.93 9.54
CA SER A 73 6.21 1.08 8.50
C SER A 73 7.18 0.91 7.33
N ASN A 74 7.35 -0.31 6.87
CA ASN A 74 7.95 -0.58 5.57
C ASN A 74 6.92 -0.40 4.48
N PHE A 75 7.32 0.22 3.37
CA PHE A 75 6.38 0.48 2.29
C PHE A 75 7.05 0.60 0.94
N ILE A 76 6.25 0.41 -0.12
CA ILE A 76 6.65 0.57 -1.52
C ILE A 76 5.67 1.51 -2.18
N VAL A 77 6.17 2.36 -3.07
CA VAL A 77 5.37 3.26 -3.91
C VAL A 77 5.65 2.95 -5.38
N ILE A 78 4.58 2.83 -6.17
CA ILE A 78 4.63 2.59 -7.61
C ILE A 78 3.94 3.75 -8.33
N GLN A 79 4.60 4.30 -9.35
CA GLN A 79 4.05 5.33 -10.22
C GLN A 79 3.34 4.69 -11.40
N HIS A 80 2.14 5.17 -11.70
CA HIS A 80 1.28 4.71 -12.78
C HIS A 80 0.98 5.85 -13.76
N PRO A 81 0.33 5.56 -14.91
CA PRO A 81 -0.17 6.60 -15.80
C PRO A 81 -1.13 7.57 -15.09
N ASN A 82 -1.36 8.72 -15.71
CA ASN A 82 -2.31 9.76 -15.26
C ASN A 82 -1.93 10.42 -13.93
N GLY A 83 -0.65 10.41 -13.58
CA GLY A 83 -0.18 11.03 -12.35
C GLY A 83 -0.60 10.30 -11.08
N GLU A 84 -1.04 9.07 -11.18
CA GLU A 84 -1.47 8.26 -10.03
C GLU A 84 -0.34 7.41 -9.50
N TYR A 85 -0.35 7.18 -8.19
CA TYR A 85 0.62 6.35 -7.47
C TYR A 85 -0.15 5.37 -6.60
N SER A 86 0.40 4.19 -6.40
CA SER A 86 -0.09 3.25 -5.39
C SER A 86 0.94 3.03 -4.30
N ARG A 87 0.48 2.91 -3.06
CA ARG A 87 1.34 2.71 -1.90
C ARG A 87 0.88 1.50 -1.10
N TYR A 88 1.84 0.72 -0.64
CA TYR A 88 1.68 -0.59 0.01
C TYR A 88 2.44 -0.53 1.33
N ASP A 89 1.75 -0.58 2.47
CA ASP A 89 2.34 -0.39 3.80
C ASP A 89 2.26 -1.63 4.68
N HIS A 90 3.01 -1.59 5.77
CA HIS A 90 3.14 -2.64 6.80
C HIS A 90 3.83 -3.88 6.26
N LEU A 91 4.78 -3.69 5.36
CA LEU A 91 5.51 -4.79 4.74
C LEU A 91 6.49 -5.44 5.71
N ALA A 92 6.74 -6.73 5.51
CA ALA A 92 7.68 -7.49 6.33
C ALA A 92 9.12 -6.99 6.15
N HIS A 93 9.91 -7.13 7.20
CA HIS A 93 11.33 -6.78 7.19
C HIS A 93 12.06 -7.55 6.08
N ARG A 94 12.82 -6.80 5.27
CA ARG A 94 13.63 -7.35 4.17
C ARG A 94 12.83 -8.16 3.14
N SER A 95 11.54 -7.85 2.97
CA SER A 95 10.70 -8.60 2.03
C SER A 95 10.59 -7.98 0.65
N ALA A 96 11.13 -6.78 0.42
CA ALA A 96 11.04 -6.13 -0.89
C ALA A 96 11.73 -6.98 -1.96
N ALA A 97 10.97 -7.33 -2.99
CA ALA A 97 11.45 -8.10 -4.14
C ALA A 97 11.73 -7.20 -5.34
N VAL A 98 11.65 -5.90 -5.16
CA VAL A 98 11.81 -4.89 -6.22
C VAL A 98 12.70 -3.75 -5.72
N ARG A 99 13.18 -2.93 -6.65
CA ARG A 99 14.02 -1.76 -6.34
C ARG A 99 13.53 -0.52 -7.06
N ILE A 100 13.94 0.64 -6.57
CA ILE A 100 13.61 1.93 -7.19
C ILE A 100 14.06 1.93 -8.66
N GLY A 101 13.17 2.38 -9.54
CA GLY A 101 13.40 2.45 -10.97
C GLY A 101 12.97 1.21 -11.74
N GLN A 102 12.62 0.13 -11.06
CA GLN A 102 12.21 -1.12 -11.72
C GLN A 102 10.83 -0.98 -12.33
N GLN A 103 10.67 -1.48 -13.56
CA GLN A 103 9.36 -1.59 -14.20
C GLN A 103 8.63 -2.81 -13.65
N ILE A 104 7.36 -2.63 -13.32
CA ILE A 104 6.53 -3.61 -12.63
C ILE A 104 5.29 -3.88 -13.45
N LYS A 105 4.89 -5.14 -13.51
CA LYS A 105 3.63 -5.54 -14.15
C LYS A 105 2.57 -5.83 -13.09
N ARG A 106 1.32 -5.56 -13.44
CA ARG A 106 0.14 -5.94 -12.63
C ARG A 106 0.25 -7.40 -12.20
N GLY A 107 0.02 -7.67 -10.92
CA GLY A 107 0.06 -9.01 -10.37
C GLY A 107 1.44 -9.51 -10.00
N GLN A 108 2.51 -8.77 -10.29
CA GLN A 108 3.88 -9.14 -9.90
C GLN A 108 4.03 -9.05 -8.39
N VAL A 109 4.66 -10.05 -7.78
CA VAL A 109 4.98 -10.01 -6.35
C VAL A 109 6.04 -8.96 -6.09
N ILE A 110 5.76 -8.03 -5.16
CA ILE A 110 6.67 -6.94 -4.81
C ILE A 110 7.22 -7.02 -3.39
N ALA A 111 6.53 -7.72 -2.49
CA ALA A 111 6.92 -7.87 -1.08
C ALA A 111 6.04 -8.90 -0.40
N ARG A 112 6.13 -8.96 0.94
CA ARG A 112 5.23 -9.75 1.77
C ARG A 112 4.63 -8.90 2.89
N VAL A 113 3.42 -9.25 3.31
CA VAL A 113 2.73 -8.59 4.41
C VAL A 113 3.45 -8.88 5.72
N GLY A 114 3.67 -7.84 6.51
CA GLY A 114 4.25 -7.93 7.84
C GLY A 114 3.39 -7.21 8.86
N MET A 115 4.05 -6.74 9.92
CA MET A 115 3.40 -5.97 10.98
C MET A 115 4.24 -4.76 11.38
N THR A 116 5.00 -4.21 10.45
CA THR A 116 5.78 -3.00 10.71
C THR A 116 4.89 -1.77 10.71
N GLY A 117 5.25 -0.79 11.54
CA GLY A 117 4.49 0.43 11.66
C GLY A 117 3.34 0.35 12.65
N PHE A 118 2.42 1.32 12.56
CA PHE A 118 1.25 1.40 13.43
C PHE A 118 0.17 0.44 12.92
N THR A 119 0.02 -0.70 13.57
CA THR A 119 -0.92 -1.74 13.15
C THR A 119 -1.39 -2.59 14.34
N TYR A 120 -2.64 -3.08 14.26
CA TYR A 120 -3.26 -3.91 15.28
C TYR A 120 -3.29 -5.39 14.91
N LEU A 121 -3.21 -5.72 13.63
CA LEU A 121 -3.30 -7.09 13.10
C LEU A 121 -2.63 -7.14 11.74
N PRO A 122 -2.25 -8.35 11.27
CA PRO A 122 -1.68 -8.49 9.93
C PRO A 122 -2.67 -8.01 8.87
N HIS A 123 -2.21 -7.09 8.01
CA HIS A 123 -2.99 -6.59 6.89
C HIS A 123 -2.09 -5.84 5.94
N LEU A 124 -2.55 -5.65 4.71
CA LEU A 124 -1.94 -4.72 3.78
C LEU A 124 -2.74 -3.42 3.81
N HIS A 125 -2.08 -2.32 4.21
CA HIS A 125 -2.63 -0.97 4.01
C HIS A 125 -2.30 -0.54 2.59
N PHE A 126 -3.30 -0.14 1.84
CA PHE A 126 -3.16 0.23 0.43
C PHE A 126 -3.93 1.51 0.15
N HIS A 127 -3.30 2.43 -0.59
CA HIS A 127 -4.03 3.56 -1.15
C HIS A 127 -3.44 4.01 -2.47
N VAL A 128 -4.27 4.63 -3.28
CA VAL A 128 -3.89 5.30 -4.53
C VAL A 128 -3.95 6.80 -4.26
N PHE A 129 -2.97 7.55 -4.78
CA PHE A 129 -2.90 8.99 -4.54
C PHE A 129 -2.37 9.75 -5.75
N ILE A 130 -2.63 11.06 -5.75
CA ILE A 130 -2.03 12.03 -6.67
C ILE A 130 -1.24 13.04 -5.84
N LEU A 131 -0.24 13.65 -6.48
CA LEU A 131 0.51 14.73 -5.85
C LEU A 131 -0.24 16.05 -6.04
N THR A 132 -0.28 16.86 -4.98
CA THR A 132 -0.94 18.18 -4.99
C THR A 132 0.08 19.33 -4.90
N GLY A 133 1.37 19.00 -4.74
CA GLY A 133 2.44 19.98 -4.63
C GLY A 133 3.80 19.30 -4.75
N ASN A 134 4.85 19.94 -4.26
CA ASN A 134 6.22 19.49 -4.45
C ASN A 134 6.73 18.51 -3.40
N ASN A 135 6.10 18.47 -2.22
CA ASN A 135 6.51 17.55 -1.16
C ASN A 135 5.70 16.26 -1.27
N ILE A 136 6.34 15.20 -1.74
CA ILE A 136 5.68 13.89 -1.97
C ILE A 136 5.17 13.24 -0.68
N TRP A 137 5.65 13.68 0.48
CA TRP A 137 5.27 13.09 1.78
C TRP A 137 4.07 13.79 2.41
N THR A 138 3.82 15.04 2.06
CA THR A 138 2.74 15.85 2.65
C THR A 138 1.75 16.38 1.62
N ASP A 139 2.19 16.58 0.36
CA ASP A 139 1.39 17.23 -0.68
C ASP A 139 0.75 16.17 -1.59
N PHE A 140 -0.20 15.43 -1.03
CA PHE A 140 -0.92 14.41 -1.78
C PHE A 140 -2.38 14.35 -1.33
N ASP A 141 -3.22 13.73 -2.17
CA ASP A 141 -4.60 13.38 -1.82
C ASP A 141 -4.88 11.96 -2.29
N THR A 142 -5.58 11.19 -1.47
CA THR A 142 -5.94 9.82 -1.82
C THR A 142 -7.14 9.81 -2.76
N LEU A 143 -7.16 8.83 -3.66
CA LEU A 143 -8.23 8.61 -4.62
C LEU A 143 -9.04 7.38 -4.23
N SER A 144 -10.34 7.43 -4.51
CA SER A 144 -11.22 6.30 -4.26
C SER A 144 -11.04 5.25 -5.34
N VAL A 145 -10.82 4.00 -4.90
CA VAL A 145 -10.85 2.81 -5.76
C VAL A 145 -12.06 2.00 -5.33
N THR A 146 -13.14 2.10 -6.08
CA THR A 146 -14.43 1.49 -5.71
C THR A 146 -14.50 0.01 -6.06
N GLU A 147 -13.81 -0.40 -7.13
CA GLU A 147 -13.80 -1.77 -7.61
C GLU A 147 -12.38 -2.17 -7.98
N PHE A 148 -12.07 -3.43 -7.75
CA PHE A 148 -10.80 -4.04 -8.13
C PHE A 148 -11.03 -5.08 -9.22
N LEU A 149 -10.13 -5.11 -10.21
CA LEU A 149 -10.09 -6.18 -11.21
C LEU A 149 -9.73 -7.49 -10.53
N SER A 150 -10.40 -8.55 -10.90
CA SER A 150 -10.17 -9.89 -10.35
C SER A 150 -9.06 -10.63 -11.08
#